data_8dac89c692d05323f7ab54aa7104026f
#
_entry.id   8dac89c692d05323f7ab54aa7104026f
#
_cell.length_a   1.000
_cell.length_b   1.000
_cell.length_c   1.000
_cell.angle_alpha   90.00
_cell.angle_beta   90.00
_cell.angle_gamma   90.00
#
_symmetry.space_group_name_H-M   'P 1'
#
loop_
_entity.id
_entity.type
_entity.pdbx_description
1 polymer ?
#
loop_
_entity_poly.entity_id
_entity_poly.type
_entity_poly.pdbx_seq_one_letter_code
_entity_poly.pdbx_strand_id
1 'polypeptide(L)'
;RTLRLLTLAGKRIDQDFRDNPVHQALFMAIIRSPHRLYDTLVTMKRYGVLGNYIPAFGQILGLMQYDLFHIYTVDAHTLLLLRNLNRFKASEFAKEFPVVSSVFQRLTRRDIVYLAALFHDIAKGRGGDHSELGAADAIKFCRSHGFTERESNLVAWLIQNHLMMSVTAQKKDISDPDVVKEFAEKMGDMEHLDYLYTLT
;
A
#
# COMPACT_ATOMS: atom_id res chain seq x y z
N ARG A 1 -5.72 -31.10 0.86
CA ARG A 1 -5.68 -31.17 2.35
C ARG A 1 -5.12 -29.86 2.93
N THR A 2 -3.96 -29.39 2.51
CA THR A 2 -3.29 -28.18 3.00
C THR A 2 -4.15 -26.91 2.88
N LEU A 3 -4.82 -26.69 1.76
CA LEU A 3 -5.62 -25.49 1.52
C LEU A 3 -6.84 -25.39 2.46
N ARG A 4 -7.47 -26.54 2.76
CA ARG A 4 -8.55 -26.59 3.77
C ARG A 4 -8.05 -26.27 5.17
N LEU A 5 -6.83 -26.69 5.49
CA LEU A 5 -6.19 -26.35 6.77
C LEU A 5 -5.89 -24.84 6.88
N LEU A 6 -5.49 -24.19 5.79
CA LEU A 6 -5.29 -22.74 5.76
C LEU A 6 -6.58 -21.96 6.06
N THR A 7 -7.71 -22.37 5.48
CA THR A 7 -9.02 -21.75 5.75
C THR A 7 -9.42 -21.92 7.23
N LEU A 8 -9.19 -23.10 7.78
CA LEU A 8 -9.50 -23.37 9.20
C LEU A 8 -8.55 -22.61 10.14
N ALA A 9 -7.26 -22.56 9.81
CA ALA A 9 -6.27 -21.80 10.58
C ALA A 9 -6.52 -20.29 10.50
N GLY A 10 -6.94 -19.79 9.34
CA GLY A 10 -7.30 -18.38 9.17
C GLY A 10 -8.35 -17.90 10.18
N LYS A 11 -9.32 -18.75 10.53
CA LYS A 11 -10.35 -18.45 11.54
C LYS A 11 -9.82 -18.31 12.97
N ARG A 12 -8.57 -18.74 13.23
CA ARG A 12 -7.91 -18.65 14.53
C ARG A 12 -7.01 -17.42 14.67
N ILE A 13 -6.99 -16.57 13.64
CA ILE A 13 -6.24 -15.31 13.69
C ILE A 13 -7.07 -14.31 14.48
N ASP A 14 -6.83 -14.28 15.78
CA ASP A 14 -7.39 -13.37 16.75
C ASP A 14 -6.42 -12.23 17.10
N GLN A 15 -6.70 -11.47 18.14
CA GLN A 15 -5.85 -10.36 18.56
C GLN A 15 -4.50 -10.88 19.08
N ASP A 16 -4.48 -11.94 19.89
CA ASP A 16 -3.24 -12.52 20.42
C ASP A 16 -2.31 -13.01 19.30
N PHE A 17 -2.91 -13.59 18.25
CA PHE A 17 -2.15 -13.97 17.06
C PHE A 17 -1.52 -12.74 16.38
N ARG A 18 -2.27 -11.64 16.21
CA ARG A 18 -1.80 -10.40 15.56
C ARG A 18 -0.74 -9.69 16.40
N ASP A 19 -0.84 -9.75 17.73
CA ASP A 19 0.10 -9.11 18.65
C ASP A 19 1.37 -9.92 18.88
N ASN A 20 1.42 -11.17 18.39
CA ASN A 20 2.60 -12.02 18.54
C ASN A 20 3.75 -11.52 17.64
N PRO A 21 4.93 -11.17 18.23
CA PRO A 21 6.07 -10.63 17.47
C PRO A 21 6.58 -11.56 16.37
N VAL A 22 6.47 -12.88 16.58
CA VAL A 22 6.90 -13.88 15.58
C VAL A 22 5.99 -13.80 14.34
N HIS A 23 4.68 -13.68 14.55
CA HIS A 23 3.73 -13.58 13.44
C HIS A 23 3.87 -12.25 12.70
N GLN A 24 4.14 -11.16 13.44
CA GLN A 24 4.44 -9.84 12.85
C GLN A 24 5.71 -9.90 12.00
N ALA A 25 6.78 -10.51 12.50
CA ALA A 25 8.02 -10.68 11.75
C ALA A 25 7.82 -11.54 10.49
N LEU A 26 7.02 -12.61 10.57
CA LEU A 26 6.68 -13.45 9.43
C LEU A 26 5.86 -12.70 8.37
N PHE A 27 4.89 -11.87 8.79
CA PHE A 27 4.14 -11.03 7.86
C PHE A 27 5.06 -10.02 7.16
N MET A 28 5.95 -9.36 7.90
CA MET A 28 6.93 -8.44 7.32
C MET A 28 7.93 -9.15 6.41
N ALA A 29 8.28 -10.40 6.67
CA ALA A 29 9.08 -11.21 5.76
C ALA A 29 8.34 -11.45 4.42
N ILE A 30 7.01 -11.63 4.43
CA ILE A 30 6.21 -11.71 3.21
C ILE A 30 6.24 -10.37 2.46
N ILE A 31 6.01 -9.24 3.13
CA ILE A 31 6.03 -7.90 2.53
C ILE A 31 7.41 -7.59 1.92
N ARG A 32 8.49 -7.97 2.58
CA ARG A 32 9.88 -7.76 2.12
C ARG A 32 10.36 -8.79 1.12
N SER A 33 9.57 -9.82 0.84
CA SER A 33 9.97 -10.89 -0.09
C SER A 33 10.32 -10.33 -1.47
N PRO A 34 11.49 -10.66 -2.02
CA PRO A 34 11.87 -10.20 -3.35
C PRO A 34 11.00 -10.78 -4.46
N HIS A 35 10.36 -11.92 -4.18
CA HIS A 35 9.58 -12.67 -5.15
C HIS A 35 8.22 -13.05 -4.57
N ARG A 36 7.20 -13.16 -5.44
CA ARG A 36 5.89 -13.72 -5.13
C ARG A 36 5.04 -12.95 -4.08
N LEU A 37 5.38 -11.68 -3.77
CA LEU A 37 4.58 -10.86 -2.85
C LEU A 37 3.10 -10.87 -3.25
N TYR A 38 2.81 -10.51 -4.52
CA TYR A 38 1.46 -10.47 -5.05
C TYR A 38 0.73 -11.83 -4.94
N ASP A 39 1.37 -12.91 -5.42
CA ASP A 39 0.76 -14.25 -5.39
C ASP A 39 0.47 -14.71 -3.95
N THR A 40 1.37 -14.37 -3.02
CA THR A 40 1.21 -14.69 -1.60
C THR A 40 0.02 -13.95 -1.01
N LEU A 41 -0.07 -12.63 -1.22
CA LEU A 41 -1.18 -11.82 -0.70
C LEU A 41 -2.53 -12.21 -1.34
N VAL A 42 -2.55 -12.52 -2.64
CA VAL A 42 -3.75 -13.06 -3.31
C VAL A 42 -4.17 -14.40 -2.68
N THR A 43 -3.20 -15.26 -2.37
CA THR A 43 -3.48 -16.53 -1.71
C THR A 43 -4.00 -16.31 -0.28
N MET A 44 -3.36 -15.44 0.48
CA MET A 44 -3.82 -15.07 1.83
C MET A 44 -5.24 -14.47 1.80
N LYS A 45 -5.53 -13.59 0.84
CA LYS A 45 -6.89 -13.06 0.63
C LYS A 45 -7.88 -14.20 0.35
N ARG A 46 -7.57 -15.07 -0.62
CA ARG A 46 -8.45 -16.18 -1.03
C ARG A 46 -8.85 -17.09 0.13
N TYR A 47 -7.95 -17.33 1.07
CA TYR A 47 -8.19 -18.20 2.22
C TYR A 47 -8.58 -17.46 3.50
N GLY A 48 -8.89 -16.15 3.40
CA GLY A 48 -9.34 -15.33 4.53
C GLY A 48 -8.23 -14.94 5.51
N VAL A 49 -7.00 -15.34 5.26
CA VAL A 49 -5.85 -15.04 6.14
C VAL A 49 -5.56 -13.54 6.16
N LEU A 50 -5.53 -12.89 5.00
CA LEU A 50 -5.20 -11.46 4.91
C LEU A 50 -6.22 -10.58 5.64
N GLY A 51 -7.52 -10.81 5.42
CA GLY A 51 -8.58 -10.04 6.07
C GLY A 51 -8.71 -10.30 7.57
N ASN A 52 -8.33 -11.50 8.05
CA ASN A 52 -8.28 -11.79 9.49
C ASN A 52 -7.01 -11.22 10.14
N TYR A 53 -5.89 -11.17 9.41
CA TYR A 53 -4.65 -10.57 9.91
C TYR A 53 -4.71 -9.03 9.93
N ILE A 54 -5.30 -8.45 8.89
CA ILE A 54 -5.59 -7.01 8.81
C ILE A 54 -7.11 -6.83 8.73
N PRO A 55 -7.82 -6.68 9.88
CA PRO A 55 -9.28 -6.60 9.90
C PRO A 55 -9.84 -5.48 9.02
N ALA A 56 -9.14 -4.35 8.92
CA ALA A 56 -9.52 -3.25 8.04
C ALA A 56 -9.50 -3.68 6.55
N PHE A 57 -8.55 -4.52 6.13
CA PHE A 57 -8.55 -5.12 4.78
C PHE A 57 -9.75 -6.06 4.58
N GLY A 58 -10.15 -6.76 5.65
CA GLY A 58 -11.35 -7.59 5.64
C GLY A 58 -12.63 -6.81 5.32
N GLN A 59 -12.71 -5.54 5.71
CA GLN A 59 -13.86 -4.66 5.48
C GLN A 59 -13.99 -4.20 4.02
N ILE A 60 -12.90 -4.14 3.27
CA ILE A 60 -12.90 -3.71 1.87
C ILE A 60 -13.00 -4.88 0.88
N LEU A 61 -13.10 -6.12 1.35
CA LEU A 61 -13.25 -7.29 0.48
C LEU A 61 -14.54 -7.22 -0.34
N GLY A 62 -14.39 -7.18 -1.67
CA GLY A 62 -15.53 -7.09 -2.58
C GLY A 62 -16.25 -5.74 -2.57
N LEU A 63 -15.74 -4.73 -1.86
CA LEU A 63 -16.30 -3.39 -1.84
C LEU A 63 -16.14 -2.75 -3.22
N MET A 64 -17.26 -2.47 -3.88
CA MET A 64 -17.30 -1.71 -5.13
C MET A 64 -17.39 -0.22 -4.83
N GLN A 65 -16.58 0.55 -5.54
CA GLN A 65 -16.74 2.00 -5.56
C GLN A 65 -17.52 2.35 -6.84
N TYR A 66 -18.71 2.92 -6.65
CA TYR A 66 -19.57 3.33 -7.76
C TYR A 66 -19.14 4.72 -8.26
N ASP A 67 -18.03 4.80 -8.98
CA ASP A 67 -17.69 5.97 -9.78
C ASP A 67 -17.33 5.54 -11.21
N LEU A 68 -17.28 6.50 -12.12
CA LEU A 68 -17.08 6.27 -13.55
C LEU A 68 -15.69 5.67 -13.92
N PHE A 69 -14.80 5.50 -12.93
CA PHE A 69 -13.39 5.15 -13.17
C PHE A 69 -12.94 3.84 -12.54
N HIS A 70 -13.74 3.22 -11.66
CA HIS A 70 -13.32 2.01 -10.93
C HIS A 70 -13.97 0.75 -11.50
N ILE A 71 -13.18 -0.03 -12.26
CA ILE A 71 -13.57 -1.34 -12.82
C ILE A 71 -13.36 -2.45 -11.77
N TYR A 72 -12.56 -2.19 -10.73
CA TYR A 72 -12.16 -3.17 -9.74
C TYR A 72 -12.76 -2.87 -8.36
N THR A 73 -12.94 -3.93 -7.57
CA THR A 73 -13.20 -3.77 -6.13
C THR A 73 -11.97 -3.18 -5.44
N VAL A 74 -12.17 -2.48 -4.31
CA VAL A 74 -11.09 -1.80 -3.57
C VAL A 74 -9.94 -2.75 -3.24
N ASP A 75 -10.25 -3.96 -2.76
CA ASP A 75 -9.27 -4.99 -2.46
C ASP A 75 -8.53 -5.51 -3.70
N ALA A 76 -9.23 -5.63 -4.84
CA ALA A 76 -8.60 -6.03 -6.10
C ALA A 76 -7.68 -4.93 -6.65
N HIS A 77 -8.11 -3.66 -6.57
CA HIS A 77 -7.29 -2.49 -6.92
C HIS A 77 -6.01 -2.44 -6.08
N THR A 78 -6.14 -2.56 -4.77
CA THR A 78 -5.00 -2.58 -3.83
C THR A 78 -3.98 -3.66 -4.19
N LEU A 79 -4.44 -4.89 -4.44
CA LEU A 79 -3.53 -5.98 -4.82
C LEU A 79 -2.91 -5.77 -6.22
N LEU A 80 -3.66 -5.16 -7.16
CA LEU A 80 -3.14 -4.83 -8.49
C LEU A 80 -2.01 -3.79 -8.41
N LEU A 81 -2.18 -2.76 -7.56
CA LEU A 81 -1.13 -1.78 -7.30
C LEU A 81 0.13 -2.46 -6.75
N LEU A 82 0.01 -3.33 -5.77
CA LEU A 82 1.13 -4.11 -5.24
C LEU A 82 1.81 -4.99 -6.30
N ARG A 83 1.04 -5.56 -7.23
CA ARG A 83 1.60 -6.29 -8.38
C ARG A 83 2.45 -5.38 -9.26
N ASN A 84 1.95 -4.18 -9.58
CA ASN A 84 2.66 -3.23 -10.43
C ASN A 84 3.95 -2.75 -9.77
N LEU A 85 3.90 -2.38 -8.48
CA LEU A 85 5.10 -2.06 -7.69
C LEU A 85 6.15 -3.18 -7.72
N ASN A 86 5.71 -4.42 -7.59
CA ASN A 86 6.63 -5.55 -7.63
C ASN A 86 7.27 -5.76 -9.02
N ARG A 87 6.58 -5.36 -10.10
CA ARG A 87 7.08 -5.42 -11.48
C ARG A 87 8.23 -4.44 -11.74
N PHE A 88 8.27 -3.28 -11.07
CA PHE A 88 9.36 -2.30 -11.22
C PHE A 88 10.75 -2.82 -10.80
N LYS A 89 10.81 -3.98 -10.14
CA LYS A 89 12.07 -4.68 -9.87
C LYS A 89 12.66 -5.35 -11.11
N ALA A 90 11.82 -5.74 -12.08
CA ALA A 90 12.23 -6.54 -13.20
C ALA A 90 12.79 -5.66 -14.33
N SER A 91 13.93 -6.04 -14.88
CA SER A 91 14.60 -5.32 -15.98
C SER A 91 13.75 -5.19 -17.24
N GLU A 92 12.81 -6.11 -17.44
CA GLU A 92 11.88 -6.10 -18.57
C GLU A 92 10.98 -4.85 -18.54
N PHE A 93 10.51 -4.48 -17.33
CA PHE A 93 9.66 -3.29 -17.13
C PHE A 93 10.44 -1.98 -17.14
N ALA A 94 11.76 -2.01 -16.88
CA ALA A 94 12.59 -0.82 -17.00
C ALA A 94 12.64 -0.27 -18.43
N LYS A 95 12.35 -1.08 -19.45
CA LYS A 95 12.23 -0.63 -20.84
C LYS A 95 10.90 0.11 -21.11
N GLU A 96 9.83 -0.35 -20.50
CA GLU A 96 8.49 0.22 -20.63
C GLU A 96 8.29 1.44 -19.72
N PHE A 97 8.80 1.36 -18.49
CA PHE A 97 8.67 2.38 -17.45
C PHE A 97 10.04 2.76 -16.86
N PRO A 98 10.93 3.41 -17.63
CA PRO A 98 12.33 3.62 -17.23
C PRO A 98 12.48 4.51 -16.00
N VAL A 99 11.69 5.57 -15.89
CA VAL A 99 11.81 6.55 -14.79
C VAL A 99 11.37 5.92 -13.48
N VAL A 100 10.14 5.39 -13.39
CA VAL A 100 9.66 4.80 -12.13
C VAL A 100 10.46 3.58 -11.72
N SER A 101 10.93 2.76 -12.67
CA SER A 101 11.81 1.62 -12.36
C SER A 101 13.14 2.09 -11.77
N SER A 102 13.73 3.17 -12.31
CA SER A 102 14.95 3.76 -11.75
C SER A 102 14.73 4.31 -10.36
N VAL A 103 13.64 5.05 -10.14
CA VAL A 103 13.27 5.57 -8.82
C VAL A 103 13.06 4.42 -7.84
N PHE A 104 12.25 3.43 -8.20
CA PHE A 104 11.95 2.28 -7.35
C PHE A 104 13.21 1.49 -6.95
N GLN A 105 14.20 1.39 -7.84
CA GLN A 105 15.46 0.69 -7.54
C GLN A 105 16.32 1.44 -6.51
N ARG A 106 16.21 2.78 -6.44
CA ARG A 106 16.90 3.61 -5.44
C ARG A 106 16.25 3.57 -4.06
N LEU A 107 14.96 3.17 -3.96
CA LEU A 107 14.28 3.07 -2.67
C LEU A 107 14.98 2.05 -1.76
N THR A 108 15.49 2.53 -0.63
CA THR A 108 16.19 1.68 0.36
C THR A 108 15.23 0.82 1.16
N ARG A 109 14.01 1.33 1.44
CA ARG A 109 12.96 0.71 2.24
C ARG A 109 11.69 0.53 1.41
N ARG A 110 11.73 -0.45 0.49
CA ARG A 110 10.58 -0.77 -0.39
C ARG A 110 9.35 -1.26 0.37
N ASP A 111 9.52 -1.79 1.57
CA ASP A 111 8.42 -2.17 2.46
C ASP A 111 7.54 -0.97 2.84
N ILE A 112 8.07 0.25 2.90
CA ILE A 112 7.31 1.49 3.13
C ILE A 112 6.28 1.69 2.01
N VAL A 113 6.70 1.67 0.73
CA VAL A 113 5.75 1.87 -0.38
C VAL A 113 4.78 0.70 -0.52
N TYR A 114 5.19 -0.53 -0.20
CA TYR A 114 4.26 -1.67 -0.19
C TYR A 114 3.19 -1.54 0.89
N LEU A 115 3.55 -1.08 2.09
CA LEU A 115 2.56 -0.82 3.14
C LEU A 115 1.67 0.37 2.78
N ALA A 116 2.23 1.46 2.25
CA ALA A 116 1.42 2.58 1.76
C ALA A 116 0.41 2.11 0.70
N ALA A 117 0.84 1.29 -0.27
CA ALA A 117 -0.04 0.69 -1.27
C ALA A 117 -1.10 -0.23 -0.66
N LEU A 118 -0.77 -1.01 0.38
CA LEU A 118 -1.72 -1.89 1.05
C LEU A 118 -2.80 -1.12 1.82
N PHE A 119 -2.45 0.06 2.34
CA PHE A 119 -3.30 0.84 3.24
C PHE A 119 -3.94 2.08 2.59
N HIS A 120 -3.58 2.50 1.36
CA HIS A 120 -4.04 3.79 0.80
C HIS A 120 -5.56 3.93 0.73
N ASP A 121 -6.24 2.83 0.46
CA ASP A 121 -7.71 2.76 0.31
C ASP A 121 -8.39 1.91 1.39
N ILE A 122 -7.68 1.50 2.43
CA ILE A 122 -8.14 0.52 3.41
C ILE A 122 -9.34 0.97 4.23
N ALA A 123 -9.57 2.28 4.30
CA ALA A 123 -10.66 2.89 5.05
C ALA A 123 -11.85 3.30 4.18
N LYS A 124 -11.85 2.97 2.89
CA LYS A 124 -13.00 3.21 2.02
C LYS A 124 -14.26 2.51 2.55
N GLY A 125 -15.39 3.21 2.46
CA GLY A 125 -16.67 2.72 2.97
C GLY A 125 -16.93 2.93 4.47
N ARG A 126 -15.97 3.45 5.23
CA ARG A 126 -16.15 3.72 6.67
C ARG A 126 -16.78 5.09 7.00
N GLY A 127 -17.02 5.92 5.97
CA GLY A 127 -17.44 7.32 6.15
C GLY A 127 -16.28 8.24 6.56
N GLY A 128 -16.38 9.52 6.21
CA GLY A 128 -15.31 10.50 6.41
C GLY A 128 -14.17 10.39 5.38
N ASP A 129 -13.04 11.03 5.68
CA ASP A 129 -11.87 10.98 4.81
C ASP A 129 -11.13 9.64 4.97
N HIS A 130 -11.19 8.81 3.93
CA HIS A 130 -10.56 7.49 3.95
C HIS A 130 -9.04 7.56 4.01
N SER A 131 -8.41 8.63 3.50
CA SER A 131 -6.96 8.80 3.53
C SER A 131 -6.49 9.09 4.96
N GLU A 132 -7.19 9.93 5.69
CA GLU A 132 -6.91 10.21 7.11
C GLU A 132 -7.11 8.97 7.99
N LEU A 133 -8.23 8.28 7.81
CA LEU A 133 -8.53 7.05 8.55
C LEU A 133 -7.53 5.93 8.23
N GLY A 134 -7.19 5.76 6.95
CA GLY A 134 -6.21 4.77 6.49
C GLY A 134 -4.80 5.07 7.02
N ALA A 135 -4.40 6.34 7.05
CA ALA A 135 -3.12 6.77 7.63
C ALA A 135 -3.03 6.44 9.13
N ALA A 136 -4.11 6.70 9.89
CA ALA A 136 -4.17 6.37 11.31
C ALA A 136 -4.05 4.85 11.58
N ASP A 137 -4.70 4.03 10.76
CA ASP A 137 -4.58 2.57 10.84
C ASP A 137 -3.17 2.09 10.47
N ALA A 138 -2.58 2.69 9.43
CA ALA A 138 -1.22 2.35 9.00
C ALA A 138 -0.18 2.68 10.06
N ILE A 139 -0.27 3.82 10.76
CA ILE A 139 0.62 4.17 11.87
C ILE A 139 0.59 3.09 12.96
N LYS A 140 -0.61 2.68 13.38
CA LYS A 140 -0.77 1.63 14.41
C LYS A 140 -0.13 0.32 13.95
N PHE A 141 -0.41 -0.08 12.71
CA PHE A 141 0.13 -1.29 12.11
C PHE A 141 1.66 -1.22 12.00
N CYS A 142 2.23 -0.15 11.45
CA CYS A 142 3.67 0.01 11.29
C CYS A 142 4.40 -0.06 12.63
N ARG A 143 3.90 0.65 13.66
CA ARG A 143 4.50 0.65 15.00
C ARG A 143 4.52 -0.74 15.62
N SER A 144 3.42 -1.50 15.52
CA SER A 144 3.37 -2.87 16.01
C SER A 144 4.29 -3.83 15.24
N HIS A 145 4.63 -3.51 13.98
CA HIS A 145 5.48 -4.32 13.10
C HIS A 145 6.94 -3.85 13.04
N GLY A 146 7.37 -3.06 14.02
CA GLY A 146 8.78 -2.70 14.21
C GLY A 146 9.29 -1.57 13.32
N PHE A 147 8.40 -0.73 12.77
CA PHE A 147 8.78 0.50 12.10
C PHE A 147 9.06 1.61 13.11
N THR A 148 10.05 2.43 12.84
CA THR A 148 10.31 3.65 13.60
C THR A 148 9.16 4.65 13.43
N GLU A 149 9.12 5.66 14.29
CA GLU A 149 8.13 6.72 14.19
C GLU A 149 8.25 7.47 12.85
N ARG A 150 9.47 7.81 12.42
CA ARG A 150 9.73 8.45 11.11
C ARG A 150 9.19 7.61 9.96
N GLU A 151 9.46 6.31 9.93
CA GLU A 151 8.99 5.41 8.88
C GLU A 151 7.47 5.26 8.88
N SER A 152 6.87 5.15 10.07
CA SER A 152 5.42 5.08 10.23
C SER A 152 4.73 6.36 9.73
N ASN A 153 5.32 7.51 10.02
CA ASN A 153 4.83 8.81 9.56
C ASN A 153 4.98 8.97 8.05
N LEU A 154 6.06 8.46 7.44
CA LEU A 154 6.24 8.46 5.98
C LEU A 154 5.17 7.59 5.30
N VAL A 155 4.87 6.39 5.82
CA VAL A 155 3.77 5.56 5.31
C VAL A 155 2.44 6.31 5.38
N ALA A 156 2.15 6.94 6.52
CA ALA A 156 0.92 7.72 6.72
C ALA A 156 0.82 8.91 5.76
N TRP A 157 1.90 9.65 5.60
CA TRP A 157 1.97 10.77 4.66
C TRP A 157 1.72 10.33 3.21
N LEU A 158 2.28 9.19 2.80
CA LEU A 158 2.05 8.62 1.47
C LEU A 158 0.57 8.28 1.26
N ILE A 159 -0.09 7.73 2.27
CA ILE A 159 -1.52 7.39 2.23
C ILE A 159 -2.37 8.67 2.12
N GLN A 160 -2.09 9.69 2.93
CA GLN A 160 -2.80 10.98 2.90
C GLN A 160 -2.65 11.70 1.57
N ASN A 161 -1.51 11.54 0.91
CA ASN A 161 -1.17 12.27 -0.31
C ASN A 161 -1.20 11.43 -1.59
N HIS A 162 -1.71 10.18 -1.54
CA HIS A 162 -1.65 9.25 -2.67
C HIS A 162 -2.33 9.76 -3.96
N LEU A 163 -3.27 10.70 -3.86
CA LEU A 163 -3.92 11.34 -5.02
C LEU A 163 -3.23 12.63 -5.48
N MET A 164 -2.24 13.15 -4.73
CA MET A 164 -1.71 14.49 -4.97
C MET A 164 -1.11 14.64 -6.37
N MET A 165 -0.30 13.68 -6.82
CA MET A 165 0.31 13.74 -8.15
C MET A 165 -0.73 13.66 -9.26
N SER A 166 -1.66 12.72 -9.17
CA SER A 166 -2.70 12.54 -10.18
C SER A 166 -3.64 13.73 -10.25
N VAL A 167 -4.03 14.31 -9.10
CA VAL A 167 -4.85 15.52 -9.04
C VAL A 167 -4.11 16.71 -9.61
N THR A 168 -2.83 16.90 -9.28
CA THR A 168 -2.01 18.00 -9.84
C THR A 168 -1.89 17.87 -11.35
N ALA A 169 -1.53 16.69 -11.86
CA ALA A 169 -1.35 16.47 -13.29
C ALA A 169 -2.64 16.60 -14.11
N GLN A 170 -3.80 16.26 -13.53
CA GLN A 170 -5.07 16.25 -14.27
C GLN A 170 -5.87 17.56 -14.15
N LYS A 171 -5.68 18.32 -13.05
CA LYS A 171 -6.54 19.45 -12.72
C LYS A 171 -5.81 20.79 -12.63
N LYS A 172 -4.48 20.82 -12.68
CA LYS A 172 -3.69 22.04 -12.58
C LYS A 172 -2.84 22.22 -13.83
N ASP A 173 -2.53 23.46 -14.16
CA ASP A 173 -1.56 23.78 -15.23
C ASP A 173 -0.14 23.57 -14.69
N ILE A 174 0.47 22.45 -15.09
CA ILE A 174 1.83 22.10 -14.69
C ILE A 174 2.93 22.97 -15.32
N SER A 175 2.59 23.82 -16.28
CA SER A 175 3.51 24.82 -16.85
C SER A 175 3.54 26.13 -16.04
N ASP A 176 2.59 26.30 -15.09
CA ASP A 176 2.56 27.43 -14.17
C ASP A 176 3.60 27.23 -13.05
N PRO A 177 4.59 28.16 -12.92
CA PRO A 177 5.61 28.09 -11.90
C PRO A 177 5.06 28.08 -10.44
N ASP A 178 3.93 28.73 -10.20
CA ASP A 178 3.31 28.76 -8.88
C ASP A 178 2.73 27.40 -8.50
N VAL A 179 2.15 26.66 -9.46
CA VAL A 179 1.68 25.28 -9.29
C VAL A 179 2.83 24.34 -8.95
N VAL A 180 3.95 24.48 -9.69
CA VAL A 180 5.16 23.67 -9.44
C VAL A 180 5.74 23.97 -8.07
N LYS A 181 5.80 25.25 -7.68
CA LYS A 181 6.28 25.66 -6.37
C LYS A 181 5.41 25.12 -5.24
N GLU A 182 4.09 25.29 -5.33
CA GLU A 182 3.15 24.74 -4.34
C GLU A 182 3.32 23.22 -4.18
N PHE A 183 3.47 22.51 -5.30
CA PHE A 183 3.70 21.07 -5.30
C PHE A 183 5.02 20.71 -4.60
N ALA A 184 6.12 21.41 -4.93
CA ALA A 184 7.44 21.18 -4.32
C ALA A 184 7.44 21.46 -2.81
N GLU A 185 6.76 22.51 -2.37
CA GLU A 185 6.61 22.84 -0.95
C GLU A 185 5.85 21.75 -0.18
N LYS A 186 4.79 21.17 -0.80
CA LYS A 186 4.04 20.05 -0.20
C LYS A 186 4.86 18.75 -0.15
N MET A 187 5.72 18.51 -1.14
CA MET A 187 6.62 17.36 -1.14
C MET A 187 7.66 17.45 -0.04
N GLY A 188 8.20 18.63 0.22
CA GLY A 188 9.22 18.89 1.22
C GLY A 188 10.61 18.40 0.81
N ASP A 189 10.79 17.16 0.39
CA ASP A 189 12.07 16.59 0.00
C ASP A 189 11.98 15.53 -1.10
N MET A 190 13.15 15.11 -1.59
CA MET A 190 13.25 14.10 -2.65
C MET A 190 12.85 12.69 -2.20
N GLU A 191 12.99 12.40 -0.89
CA GLU A 191 12.56 11.10 -0.36
C GLU A 191 11.04 10.94 -0.50
N HIS A 192 10.27 11.93 -0.06
CA HIS A 192 8.82 11.94 -0.23
C HIS A 192 8.39 11.86 -1.70
N LEU A 193 9.07 12.61 -2.56
CA LEU A 193 8.79 12.60 -4.00
C LEU A 193 9.05 11.21 -4.62
N ASP A 194 10.19 10.58 -4.34
CA ASP A 194 10.55 9.27 -4.88
C ASP A 194 9.53 8.19 -4.44
N TYR A 195 9.14 8.18 -3.17
CA TYR A 195 8.13 7.25 -2.67
C TYR A 195 6.75 7.51 -3.26
N LEU A 196 6.30 8.77 -3.31
CA LEU A 196 4.97 9.12 -3.83
C LEU A 196 4.88 8.85 -5.34
N TYR A 197 5.91 9.22 -6.11
CA TYR A 197 5.99 8.95 -7.55
C TYR A 197 5.92 7.46 -7.87
N THR A 198 6.46 6.64 -6.99
CA THR A 198 6.40 5.18 -7.15
C THR A 198 5.01 4.62 -6.84
N LEU A 199 4.29 5.24 -5.90
CA LEU A 199 2.97 4.80 -5.43
C LEU A 199 1.86 5.18 -6.41
N THR A 200 1.99 6.33 -7.09
CA THR A 200 0.97 6.93 -7.98
C THR A 200 1.14 6.48 -9.42
#